data_c0e578af4d5b1384fcd07327b8270ba9
#
_entry.id   c0e578af4d5b1384fcd07327b8270ba9
#
_cell.length_a   1.000
_cell.length_b   1.000
_cell.length_c   1.000
_cell.angle_alpha   90.00
_cell.angle_beta   90.00
_cell.angle_gamma   90.00
#
_symmetry.space_group_name_H-M   'P 1'
#
loop_
_entity.id
_entity.type
_entity.pdbx_description
1 polymer ?
#
loop_
_entity_poly.entity_id
_entity_poly.type
_entity_poly.pdbx_seq_one_letter_code
_entity_poly.pdbx_strand_id
1 'polypeptide(L)'
;MARKNDILSIYAKEVEEIREAGLFKGEAPIASAQGARVKLEDGREVINMCANNYLGLGDNQRLIDAAKRTYDNRGYGMASVRFICGTQDIHKELEAKISNFLGTDDTILYSSCFDANGGLFETILTENDAVISDELNHASIIDGVRLCKAKRYRYKNNDMADLEKKLQEADAAGARIKLIATDGVFSMDGIICNLKGVCDLADQYPALVMVDDSHAVGFIGKHGRGTAEYNGVEGRVDIITGTLGKALGGAS
;
A
#
# COMPACT_ATOMS: atom_id res chain seq x y z
N MET A 1 -19.60 -14.34 35.78
CA MET A 1 -18.25 -14.85 35.45
C MET A 1 -18.28 -16.01 34.46
N ALA A 2 -19.25 -16.95 34.55
CA ALA A 2 -19.35 -18.08 33.60
C ALA A 2 -19.38 -17.65 32.11
N ARG A 3 -20.23 -16.70 31.71
CA ARG A 3 -20.37 -16.25 30.32
C ARG A 3 -19.09 -15.69 29.67
N LYS A 4 -18.19 -15.06 30.43
CA LYS A 4 -16.94 -14.54 29.88
C LYS A 4 -15.95 -15.68 29.57
N ASN A 5 -15.90 -16.69 30.43
CA ASN A 5 -15.07 -17.88 30.21
C ASN A 5 -15.57 -18.70 29.03
N ASP A 6 -16.91 -18.79 28.83
CA ASP A 6 -17.50 -19.48 27.68
C ASP A 6 -17.12 -18.80 26.35
N ILE A 7 -17.10 -17.46 26.29
CA ILE A 7 -16.65 -16.72 25.10
C ILE A 7 -15.16 -16.94 24.84
N LEU A 8 -14.32 -16.88 25.89
CA LEU A 8 -12.88 -17.11 25.74
C LEU A 8 -12.56 -18.54 25.28
N SER A 9 -13.36 -19.52 25.68
CA SER A 9 -13.19 -20.90 25.23
C SER A 9 -13.45 -21.08 23.73
N ILE A 10 -14.33 -20.27 23.13
CA ILE A 10 -14.56 -20.27 21.67
C ILE A 10 -13.28 -19.90 20.95
N TYR A 11 -12.66 -18.77 21.32
CA TYR A 11 -11.41 -18.33 20.67
C TYR A 11 -10.24 -19.29 20.94
N ALA A 12 -10.17 -19.89 22.14
CA ALA A 12 -9.15 -20.90 22.44
C ALA A 12 -9.29 -22.12 21.52
N LYS A 13 -10.53 -22.55 21.26
CA LYS A 13 -10.82 -23.65 20.34
C LYS A 13 -10.47 -23.28 18.90
N GLU A 14 -10.83 -22.08 18.44
CA GLU A 14 -10.46 -21.59 17.09
C GLU A 14 -8.94 -21.57 16.89
N VAL A 15 -8.17 -21.13 17.88
CA VAL A 15 -6.70 -21.13 17.84
C VAL A 15 -6.16 -22.56 17.72
N GLU A 16 -6.74 -23.51 18.44
CA GLU A 16 -6.32 -24.92 18.35
C GLU A 16 -6.66 -25.53 16.99
N GLU A 17 -7.84 -25.25 16.46
CA GLU A 17 -8.23 -25.66 15.10
C GLU A 17 -7.27 -25.10 14.03
N ILE A 18 -6.81 -23.84 14.18
CA ILE A 18 -5.79 -23.24 13.33
C ILE A 18 -4.44 -23.99 13.44
N ARG A 19 -4.06 -24.45 14.66
CA ARG A 19 -2.85 -25.24 14.87
C ARG A 19 -2.94 -26.62 14.23
N GLU A 20 -4.05 -27.31 14.46
CA GLU A 20 -4.33 -28.64 13.89
C GLU A 20 -4.37 -28.60 12.36
N ALA A 21 -4.90 -27.52 11.78
CA ALA A 21 -4.91 -27.30 10.34
C ALA A 21 -3.52 -26.91 9.75
N GLY A 22 -2.48 -26.77 10.57
CA GLY A 22 -1.15 -26.33 10.13
C GLY A 22 -1.07 -24.87 9.68
N LEU A 23 -2.07 -24.06 10.01
CA LEU A 23 -2.17 -22.66 9.60
C LEU A 23 -1.61 -21.69 10.64
N PHE A 24 -1.21 -22.18 11.82
CA PHE A 24 -0.61 -21.35 12.86
C PHE A 24 0.78 -20.90 12.44
N LYS A 25 0.96 -19.58 12.30
CA LYS A 25 2.24 -18.99 11.91
C LYS A 25 3.10 -18.72 13.15
N GLY A 26 4.11 -19.58 13.36
CA GLY A 26 5.16 -19.33 14.34
C GLY A 26 6.12 -18.25 13.82
N GLU A 27 6.44 -17.27 14.66
CA GLU A 27 7.43 -16.24 14.33
C GLU A 27 8.85 -16.75 14.65
N ALA A 28 9.81 -16.41 13.79
CA ALA A 28 11.24 -16.63 14.02
C ALA A 28 11.89 -15.27 14.31
N PRO A 29 12.15 -14.90 15.59
CA PRO A 29 12.67 -13.59 15.94
C PRO A 29 14.07 -13.37 15.35
N ILE A 30 14.23 -12.23 14.65
CA ILE A 30 15.49 -11.81 14.04
C ILE A 30 16.27 -10.99 15.05
N ALA A 31 17.51 -11.36 15.33
CA ALA A 31 18.42 -10.73 16.28
C ALA A 31 19.55 -9.93 15.59
N SER A 32 19.38 -9.53 14.35
CA SER A 32 20.30 -8.71 13.57
C SER A 32 19.58 -7.63 12.77
N ALA A 33 20.33 -6.74 12.11
CA ALA A 33 19.75 -5.86 11.11
C ALA A 33 19.13 -6.65 9.94
N GLN A 34 18.20 -6.03 9.21
CA GLN A 34 17.60 -6.61 8.00
C GLN A 34 18.61 -6.60 6.85
N GLY A 35 18.93 -7.79 6.35
CA GLY A 35 19.86 -7.98 5.24
C GLY A 35 19.58 -9.29 4.51
N ALA A 36 20.39 -9.61 3.51
CA ALA A 36 20.30 -10.89 2.79
C ALA A 36 20.60 -12.10 3.70
N ARG A 37 21.44 -11.91 4.71
CA ARG A 37 21.67 -12.87 5.79
C ARG A 37 21.24 -12.23 7.10
N VAL A 38 20.49 -12.97 7.91
CA VAL A 38 20.01 -12.53 9.22
C VAL A 38 20.35 -13.60 10.27
N LYS A 39 20.62 -13.14 11.49
CA LYS A 39 20.79 -14.00 12.65
C LYS A 39 19.47 -14.08 13.42
N LEU A 40 19.03 -15.30 13.71
CA LEU A 40 17.87 -15.54 14.55
C LEU A 40 18.25 -15.54 16.03
N GLU A 41 17.25 -15.36 16.91
CA GLU A 41 17.44 -15.36 18.36
C GLU A 41 18.05 -16.67 18.87
N ASP A 42 17.73 -17.80 18.24
CA ASP A 42 18.30 -19.11 18.56
C ASP A 42 19.76 -19.30 18.10
N GLY A 43 20.37 -18.28 17.52
CA GLY A 43 21.76 -18.26 17.07
C GLY A 43 22.00 -18.75 15.65
N ARG A 44 21.00 -19.28 14.94
CA ARG A 44 21.13 -19.69 13.53
C ARG A 44 21.30 -18.47 12.63
N GLU A 45 22.19 -18.58 11.65
CA GLU A 45 22.26 -17.64 10.52
C GLU A 45 21.50 -18.23 9.34
N VAL A 46 20.60 -17.45 8.74
CA VAL A 46 19.76 -17.88 7.62
C VAL A 46 19.78 -16.84 6.48
N ILE A 47 19.52 -17.32 5.26
CA ILE A 47 19.30 -16.44 4.11
C ILE A 47 17.86 -15.94 4.19
N ASN A 48 17.70 -14.62 4.21
CA ASN A 48 16.40 -13.97 4.23
C ASN A 48 15.90 -13.75 2.80
N MET A 49 14.97 -14.58 2.35
CA MET A 49 14.34 -14.49 1.04
C MET A 49 12.90 -13.92 1.10
N CYS A 50 12.45 -13.49 2.28
CA CYS A 50 11.06 -13.07 2.52
C CYS A 50 10.92 -11.55 2.68
N ALA A 51 12.02 -10.82 2.93
CA ALA A 51 11.95 -9.39 3.18
C ALA A 51 11.67 -8.59 1.90
N ASN A 52 10.87 -7.53 2.05
CA ASN A 52 10.59 -6.56 0.97
C ASN A 52 11.71 -5.49 0.86
N ASN A 53 12.91 -5.80 1.26
CA ASN A 53 14.09 -4.93 1.22
C ASN A 53 14.74 -4.96 -0.18
N TYR A 54 13.98 -4.60 -1.20
CA TYR A 54 14.30 -4.84 -2.62
C TYR A 54 15.64 -4.24 -3.08
N LEU A 55 16.05 -3.09 -2.55
CA LEU A 55 17.33 -2.44 -2.85
C LEU A 55 18.40 -2.65 -1.78
N GLY A 56 18.12 -3.47 -0.74
CA GLY A 56 19.06 -3.73 0.35
C GLY A 56 19.39 -2.50 1.19
N LEU A 57 18.48 -1.52 1.28
CA LEU A 57 18.70 -0.25 1.96
C LEU A 57 18.33 -0.27 3.45
N GLY A 58 17.72 -1.35 3.96
CA GLY A 58 17.18 -1.39 5.32
C GLY A 58 18.22 -1.21 6.44
N ASP A 59 19.49 -1.50 6.20
CA ASP A 59 20.61 -1.27 7.11
C ASP A 59 21.67 -0.31 6.54
N ASN A 60 21.31 0.47 5.53
CA ASN A 60 22.24 1.39 4.89
C ASN A 60 22.69 2.50 5.85
N GLN A 61 24.02 2.63 6.06
CA GLN A 61 24.58 3.57 7.03
C GLN A 61 24.19 5.04 6.77
N ARG A 62 24.05 5.45 5.50
CA ARG A 62 23.63 6.82 5.15
C ARG A 62 22.21 7.14 5.62
N LEU A 63 21.30 6.14 5.56
CA LEU A 63 19.93 6.28 6.04
C LEU A 63 19.90 6.31 7.57
N ILE A 64 20.67 5.44 8.21
CA ILE A 64 20.83 5.39 9.68
C ILE A 64 21.34 6.74 10.19
N ASP A 65 22.39 7.28 9.56
CA ASP A 65 22.98 8.57 9.98
C ASP A 65 22.02 9.74 9.73
N ALA A 66 21.22 9.69 8.66
CA ALA A 66 20.18 10.70 8.41
C ALA A 66 19.10 10.66 9.50
N ALA A 67 18.63 9.47 9.89
CA ALA A 67 17.67 9.31 10.97
C ALA A 67 18.23 9.82 12.32
N LYS A 68 19.46 9.47 12.67
CA LYS A 68 20.12 9.94 13.91
C LYS A 68 20.20 11.47 13.96
N ARG A 69 20.60 12.13 12.87
CA ARG A 69 20.69 13.60 12.82
C ARG A 69 19.33 14.29 13.05
N THR A 70 18.22 13.65 12.63
CA THR A 70 16.90 14.23 12.88
C THR A 70 16.51 14.19 14.36
N TYR A 71 16.94 13.19 15.11
CA TYR A 71 16.70 13.16 16.55
C TYR A 71 17.39 14.30 17.31
N ASP A 72 18.58 14.71 16.86
CA ASP A 72 19.35 15.78 17.53
C ASP A 72 18.68 17.16 17.42
N ASN A 73 17.94 17.42 16.34
CA ASN A 73 17.37 18.75 16.07
C ASN A 73 15.84 18.78 15.94
N ARG A 74 15.16 17.63 15.87
CA ARG A 74 13.68 17.54 15.82
C ARG A 74 13.09 16.78 17.01
N GLY A 75 13.93 16.12 17.83
CA GLY A 75 13.49 15.24 18.90
C GLY A 75 12.92 13.92 18.37
N TYR A 76 12.41 13.10 19.27
CA TYR A 76 11.88 11.78 18.94
C TYR A 76 10.36 11.77 18.73
N GLY A 77 9.62 12.49 19.58
CA GLY A 77 8.15 12.45 19.61
C GLY A 77 7.53 13.64 18.87
N MET A 78 6.51 13.37 18.06
CA MET A 78 5.78 14.42 17.33
C MET A 78 4.67 15.06 18.18
N ALA A 79 4.11 14.33 19.14
CA ALA A 79 3.15 14.73 20.15
C ALA A 79 1.89 15.48 19.66
N SER A 80 1.64 15.54 18.35
CA SER A 80 0.45 16.17 17.78
C SER A 80 0.14 15.62 16.37
N VAL A 81 -1.14 15.70 16.00
CA VAL A 81 -1.57 15.46 14.61
C VAL A 81 -1.15 16.62 13.73
N ARG A 82 -0.92 16.33 12.44
CA ARG A 82 -0.32 17.27 11.49
C ARG A 82 -1.06 18.60 11.35
N PHE A 83 -2.37 18.58 11.23
CA PHE A 83 -3.17 19.78 10.96
C PHE A 83 -3.36 20.70 12.18
N ILE A 84 -3.05 20.25 13.40
CA ILE A 84 -3.11 21.09 14.60
C ILE A 84 -1.75 21.79 14.81
N CYS A 85 -0.71 21.04 15.21
CA CYS A 85 0.64 21.57 15.42
C CYS A 85 1.75 20.53 15.19
N GLY A 86 1.48 19.43 14.50
CA GLY A 86 2.41 18.33 14.26
C GLY A 86 3.12 18.38 12.90
N THR A 87 2.82 19.35 12.01
CA THR A 87 3.51 19.48 10.73
C THR A 87 4.85 20.16 10.93
N GLN A 88 5.92 19.45 10.61
CA GLN A 88 7.28 19.98 10.56
C GLN A 88 7.69 20.30 9.11
N ASP A 89 8.72 21.11 8.94
CA ASP A 89 9.29 21.48 7.65
C ASP A 89 9.76 20.26 6.84
N ILE A 90 10.38 19.26 7.50
CA ILE A 90 10.84 18.03 6.86
C ILE A 90 9.69 17.18 6.27
N HIS A 91 8.46 17.28 6.81
CA HIS A 91 7.31 16.65 6.15
C HIS A 91 7.06 17.29 4.79
N LYS A 92 7.05 18.62 4.73
CA LYS A 92 6.81 19.35 3.48
C LYS A 92 7.95 19.16 2.48
N GLU A 93 9.19 19.09 2.96
CA GLU A 93 10.34 18.77 2.13
C GLU A 93 10.23 17.36 1.52
N LEU A 94 9.82 16.36 2.31
CA LEU A 94 9.64 14.99 1.83
C LEU A 94 8.47 14.90 0.83
N GLU A 95 7.33 15.52 1.13
CA GLU A 95 6.18 15.59 0.23
C GLU A 95 6.58 16.17 -1.13
N ALA A 96 7.28 17.31 -1.15
CA ALA A 96 7.76 17.93 -2.38
C ALA A 96 8.75 17.03 -3.15
N LYS A 97 9.64 16.31 -2.46
CA LYS A 97 10.58 15.38 -3.10
C LYS A 97 9.86 14.19 -3.73
N ILE A 98 8.84 13.65 -3.06
CA ILE A 98 8.04 12.54 -3.61
C ILE A 98 7.27 13.00 -4.83
N SER A 99 6.59 14.16 -4.77
CA SER A 99 5.87 14.73 -5.92
C SER A 99 6.78 14.95 -7.12
N ASN A 100 7.94 15.54 -6.91
CA ASN A 100 8.93 15.74 -7.98
C ASN A 100 9.46 14.42 -8.57
N PHE A 101 9.63 13.40 -7.73
CA PHE A 101 10.12 12.09 -8.17
C PHE A 101 9.08 11.35 -8.99
N LEU A 102 7.82 11.35 -8.56
CA LEU A 102 6.73 10.64 -9.22
C LEU A 102 6.06 11.46 -10.34
N GLY A 103 6.30 12.76 -10.39
CA GLY A 103 5.67 13.67 -11.37
C GLY A 103 4.20 13.97 -11.03
N THR A 104 3.85 14.00 -9.74
CA THR A 104 2.52 14.36 -9.25
C THR A 104 2.46 15.80 -8.77
N ASP A 105 1.26 16.41 -8.71
CA ASP A 105 1.07 17.79 -8.30
C ASP A 105 1.39 18.02 -6.83
N ASP A 106 1.00 17.08 -5.96
CA ASP A 106 1.22 17.15 -4.51
C ASP A 106 1.32 15.75 -3.90
N THR A 107 1.77 15.70 -2.64
CA THR A 107 1.88 14.46 -1.85
C THR A 107 1.40 14.71 -0.43
N ILE A 108 0.75 13.72 0.17
CA ILE A 108 0.41 13.69 1.59
C ILE A 108 1.01 12.43 2.24
N LEU A 109 1.58 12.59 3.44
CA LEU A 109 2.18 11.50 4.20
C LEU A 109 1.19 10.91 5.21
N TYR A 110 1.20 9.60 5.31
CA TYR A 110 0.50 8.80 6.31
C TYR A 110 1.49 7.98 7.14
N SER A 111 1.05 7.43 8.27
CA SER A 111 1.85 6.53 9.11
C SER A 111 2.22 5.22 8.42
N SER A 112 1.37 4.77 7.50
CA SER A 112 1.61 3.62 6.63
C SER A 112 0.84 3.74 5.32
N CYS A 113 1.21 2.95 4.30
CA CYS A 113 0.40 2.84 3.08
C CYS A 113 -0.95 2.16 3.36
N PHE A 114 -1.03 1.32 4.40
CA PHE A 114 -2.30 0.75 4.85
C PHE A 114 -3.27 1.86 5.28
N ASP A 115 -2.79 2.82 6.09
CA ASP A 115 -3.58 3.98 6.53
C ASP A 115 -3.94 4.90 5.36
N ALA A 116 -3.01 5.10 4.41
CA ALA A 116 -3.28 5.89 3.22
C ALA A 116 -4.41 5.28 2.38
N ASN A 117 -4.35 3.98 2.10
CA ASN A 117 -5.40 3.27 1.37
C ASN A 117 -6.71 3.21 2.17
N GLY A 118 -6.64 3.03 3.48
CA GLY A 118 -7.80 3.03 4.37
C GLY A 118 -8.54 4.37 4.39
N GLY A 119 -7.82 5.48 4.37
CA GLY A 119 -8.39 6.82 4.43
C GLY A 119 -8.80 7.43 3.07
N LEU A 120 -8.31 6.89 1.96
CA LEU A 120 -8.49 7.48 0.64
C LEU A 120 -9.95 7.49 0.19
N PHE A 121 -10.55 6.32 0.09
CA PHE A 121 -11.83 6.12 -0.60
C PHE A 121 -13.00 6.84 0.10
N GLU A 122 -13.07 6.74 1.42
CA GLU A 122 -14.12 7.42 2.22
C GLU A 122 -14.00 8.94 2.15
N THR A 123 -12.77 9.46 1.98
CA THR A 123 -12.51 10.90 1.94
C THR A 123 -12.96 11.53 0.63
N ILE A 124 -12.78 10.86 -0.52
CA ILE A 124 -13.00 11.46 -1.84
C ILE A 124 -14.27 10.98 -2.54
N LEU A 125 -14.89 9.91 -2.05
CA LEU A 125 -16.06 9.30 -2.67
C LEU A 125 -17.26 9.28 -1.71
N THR A 126 -18.46 9.30 -2.32
CA THR A 126 -19.75 9.26 -1.63
C THR A 126 -20.61 8.09 -2.13
N GLU A 127 -21.82 7.93 -1.60
CA GLU A 127 -22.79 6.93 -2.05
C GLU A 127 -23.24 7.08 -3.51
N ASN A 128 -22.97 8.25 -4.12
CA ASN A 128 -23.30 8.52 -5.53
C ASN A 128 -22.19 8.14 -6.50
N ASP A 129 -21.08 7.60 -5.99
CA ASP A 129 -19.88 7.30 -6.74
C ASP A 129 -19.66 5.77 -6.82
N ALA A 130 -18.68 5.34 -7.61
CA ALA A 130 -18.33 3.95 -7.78
C ALA A 130 -16.82 3.70 -7.64
N VAL A 131 -16.47 2.60 -6.97
CA VAL A 131 -15.09 2.04 -6.96
C VAL A 131 -15.09 0.74 -7.77
N ILE A 132 -14.18 0.66 -8.74
CA ILE A 132 -13.95 -0.52 -9.58
C ILE A 132 -12.59 -1.10 -9.18
N SER A 133 -12.60 -2.15 -8.36
CA SER A 133 -11.41 -2.71 -7.71
C SER A 133 -10.97 -4.02 -8.37
N ASP A 134 -9.66 -4.17 -8.62
CA ASP A 134 -9.09 -5.47 -8.99
C ASP A 134 -9.30 -6.48 -7.86
N GLU A 135 -9.56 -7.73 -8.21
CA GLU A 135 -9.91 -8.78 -7.24
C GLU A 135 -8.74 -9.24 -6.37
N LEU A 136 -7.49 -9.05 -6.84
CA LEU A 136 -6.27 -9.41 -6.12
C LEU A 136 -5.63 -8.25 -5.36
N ASN A 137 -6.28 -7.09 -5.31
CA ASN A 137 -5.78 -5.93 -4.57
C ASN A 137 -5.42 -6.28 -3.12
N HIS A 138 -4.42 -5.59 -2.62
CA HIS A 138 -3.96 -5.69 -1.24
C HIS A 138 -5.09 -5.44 -0.23
N ALA A 139 -5.03 -6.11 0.92
CA ALA A 139 -6.04 -6.02 1.98
C ALA A 139 -6.38 -4.57 2.38
N SER A 140 -5.41 -3.65 2.39
CA SER A 140 -5.63 -2.24 2.71
C SER A 140 -6.58 -1.53 1.73
N ILE A 141 -6.48 -1.84 0.42
CA ILE A 141 -7.40 -1.33 -0.59
C ILE A 141 -8.78 -1.94 -0.37
N ILE A 142 -8.85 -3.26 -0.15
CA ILE A 142 -10.11 -3.96 0.10
C ILE A 142 -10.82 -3.36 1.33
N ASP A 143 -10.10 -3.12 2.41
CA ASP A 143 -10.64 -2.57 3.64
C ASP A 143 -11.03 -1.10 3.48
N GLY A 144 -10.23 -0.28 2.80
CA GLY A 144 -10.58 1.10 2.46
C GLY A 144 -11.86 1.19 1.61
N VAL A 145 -11.98 0.32 0.61
CA VAL A 145 -13.20 0.21 -0.21
C VAL A 145 -14.41 -0.27 0.63
N ARG A 146 -14.20 -1.12 1.64
CA ARG A 146 -15.27 -1.55 2.56
C ARG A 146 -15.77 -0.43 3.47
N LEU A 147 -14.90 0.46 3.90
CA LEU A 147 -15.25 1.62 4.73
C LEU A 147 -16.01 2.68 3.93
N CYS A 148 -15.75 2.78 2.63
CA CYS A 148 -16.38 3.74 1.75
C CYS A 148 -17.86 3.42 1.47
N LYS A 149 -18.70 4.45 1.28
CA LYS A 149 -20.12 4.32 0.93
C LYS A 149 -20.37 4.17 -0.57
N ALA A 150 -19.36 4.38 -1.42
CA ALA A 150 -19.48 4.26 -2.87
C ALA A 150 -19.91 2.85 -3.28
N LYS A 151 -20.59 2.74 -4.42
CA LYS A 151 -20.93 1.42 -5.01
C LYS A 151 -19.64 0.68 -5.38
N ARG A 152 -19.61 -0.61 -5.06
CA ARG A 152 -18.41 -1.45 -5.24
C ARG A 152 -18.60 -2.41 -6.38
N TYR A 153 -17.64 -2.38 -7.31
CA TYR A 153 -17.53 -3.31 -8.43
C TYR A 153 -16.16 -3.98 -8.33
N ARG A 154 -16.12 -5.29 -8.55
CA ARG A 154 -14.87 -6.06 -8.57
C ARG A 154 -14.69 -6.67 -9.94
N TYR A 155 -13.52 -6.49 -10.54
CA TYR A 155 -13.15 -7.12 -11.80
C TYR A 155 -12.02 -8.14 -11.60
N LYS A 156 -11.93 -9.11 -12.50
CA LYS A 156 -10.91 -10.16 -12.47
C LYS A 156 -9.53 -9.58 -12.71
N ASN A 157 -8.53 -10.10 -12.02
CA ASN A 157 -7.16 -9.59 -12.09
C ASN A 157 -6.67 -9.43 -13.53
N ASN A 158 -6.24 -8.23 -13.85
CA ASN A 158 -5.72 -7.83 -15.18
C ASN A 158 -6.65 -8.13 -16.37
N ASP A 159 -7.93 -8.40 -16.14
CA ASP A 159 -8.92 -8.65 -17.21
C ASP A 159 -9.57 -7.33 -17.66
N MET A 160 -9.05 -6.76 -18.75
CA MET A 160 -9.53 -5.48 -19.29
C MET A 160 -10.97 -5.57 -19.81
N ALA A 161 -11.41 -6.74 -20.30
CA ALA A 161 -12.78 -6.92 -20.76
C ALA A 161 -13.77 -6.93 -19.58
N ASP A 162 -13.40 -7.56 -18.45
CA ASP A 162 -14.23 -7.52 -17.24
C ASP A 162 -14.19 -6.13 -16.60
N LEU A 163 -13.03 -5.43 -16.61
CA LEU A 163 -12.94 -4.03 -16.16
C LEU A 163 -13.88 -3.13 -16.96
N GLU A 164 -13.85 -3.22 -18.30
CA GLU A 164 -14.74 -2.44 -19.17
C GLU A 164 -16.19 -2.70 -18.84
N LYS A 165 -16.59 -3.96 -18.68
CA LYS A 165 -17.94 -4.33 -18.27
C LYS A 165 -18.35 -3.69 -16.94
N LYS A 166 -17.43 -3.64 -15.95
CA LYS A 166 -17.72 -3.00 -14.65
C LYS A 166 -17.85 -1.48 -14.75
N LEU A 167 -17.09 -0.85 -15.63
CA LEU A 167 -17.22 0.58 -15.92
C LEU A 167 -18.59 0.87 -16.56
N GLN A 168 -19.03 0.05 -17.51
CA GLN A 168 -20.37 0.15 -18.12
C GLN A 168 -21.49 -0.07 -17.09
N GLU A 169 -21.34 -1.06 -16.19
CA GLU A 169 -22.30 -1.30 -15.11
C GLU A 169 -22.40 -0.07 -14.17
N ALA A 170 -21.26 0.57 -13.86
CA ALA A 170 -21.22 1.79 -13.03
C ALA A 170 -21.86 2.99 -13.73
N ASP A 171 -21.63 3.18 -15.03
CA ASP A 171 -22.28 4.22 -15.83
C ASP A 171 -23.80 4.02 -15.90
N ALA A 172 -24.26 2.80 -16.19
CA ALA A 172 -25.68 2.46 -16.22
C ALA A 172 -26.37 2.68 -14.87
N ALA A 173 -25.62 2.56 -13.77
CA ALA A 173 -26.10 2.83 -12.42
C ALA A 173 -26.06 4.31 -12.04
N GLY A 174 -25.61 5.20 -12.94
CA GLY A 174 -25.56 6.65 -12.75
C GLY A 174 -24.47 7.12 -11.78
N ALA A 175 -23.33 6.43 -11.73
CA ALA A 175 -22.21 6.84 -10.88
C ALA A 175 -21.69 8.23 -11.30
N ARG A 176 -21.60 9.16 -10.33
CA ARG A 176 -21.11 10.53 -10.55
C ARG A 176 -19.59 10.53 -10.80
N ILE A 177 -18.84 9.82 -9.99
CA ILE A 177 -17.40 9.60 -10.10
C ILE A 177 -17.16 8.10 -10.14
N LYS A 178 -16.28 7.65 -11.02
CA LYS A 178 -15.75 6.31 -11.05
C LYS A 178 -14.27 6.35 -10.68
N LEU A 179 -13.84 5.49 -9.76
CA LEU A 179 -12.43 5.33 -9.39
C LEU A 179 -12.03 3.88 -9.62
N ILE A 180 -11.07 3.65 -10.52
CA ILE A 180 -10.44 2.35 -10.71
C ILE A 180 -9.31 2.25 -9.71
N ALA A 181 -9.27 1.16 -8.92
CA ALA A 181 -8.23 0.90 -7.92
C ALA A 181 -7.53 -0.41 -8.20
N THR A 182 -6.20 -0.38 -8.27
CA THR A 182 -5.36 -1.56 -8.54
C THR A 182 -4.02 -1.48 -7.81
N ASP A 183 -3.45 -2.64 -7.45
CA ASP A 183 -2.02 -2.73 -7.16
C ASP A 183 -1.24 -2.56 -8.47
N GLY A 184 -0.08 -1.91 -8.41
CA GLY A 184 0.86 -1.85 -9.53
C GLY A 184 1.62 -3.16 -9.71
N VAL A 185 2.05 -3.75 -8.59
CA VAL A 185 2.61 -5.11 -8.51
C VAL A 185 1.88 -5.88 -7.43
N PHE A 186 1.20 -6.96 -7.82
CA PHE A 186 0.50 -7.87 -6.92
C PHE A 186 1.51 -8.75 -6.19
N SER A 187 1.80 -8.43 -4.93
CA SER A 187 2.94 -8.97 -4.18
C SER A 187 2.93 -10.48 -3.97
N MET A 188 1.76 -11.09 -3.84
CA MET A 188 1.63 -12.52 -3.61
C MET A 188 1.79 -13.35 -4.87
N ASP A 189 1.53 -12.76 -6.03
CA ASP A 189 1.49 -13.45 -7.33
C ASP A 189 2.65 -13.02 -8.25
N GLY A 190 3.30 -11.87 -7.98
CA GLY A 190 4.37 -11.31 -8.79
C GLY A 190 3.89 -10.76 -10.13
N ILE A 191 2.60 -10.49 -10.26
CA ILE A 191 1.99 -9.96 -11.49
C ILE A 191 2.16 -8.44 -11.51
N ILE A 192 2.61 -7.90 -12.65
CA ILE A 192 2.60 -6.45 -12.91
C ILE A 192 1.27 -6.08 -13.56
N CYS A 193 0.63 -5.03 -13.08
CA CYS A 193 -0.62 -4.52 -13.62
C CYS A 193 -0.47 -4.07 -15.09
N ASN A 194 -1.46 -4.38 -15.92
CA ASN A 194 -1.63 -3.77 -17.24
C ASN A 194 -2.17 -2.33 -17.09
N LEU A 195 -1.35 -1.47 -16.49
CA LEU A 195 -1.76 -0.10 -16.15
C LEU A 195 -2.07 0.73 -17.40
N LYS A 196 -1.43 0.41 -18.53
CA LYS A 196 -1.78 1.04 -19.82
C LYS A 196 -3.22 0.73 -20.22
N GLY A 197 -3.62 -0.52 -20.16
CA GLY A 197 -4.99 -0.93 -20.48
C GLY A 197 -6.02 -0.30 -19.51
N VAL A 198 -5.67 -0.20 -18.22
CA VAL A 198 -6.49 0.49 -17.21
C VAL A 198 -6.68 1.95 -17.57
N CYS A 199 -5.60 2.67 -17.89
CA CYS A 199 -5.67 4.09 -18.29
C CYS A 199 -6.43 4.29 -19.59
N ASP A 200 -6.25 3.39 -20.60
CA ASP A 200 -6.97 3.47 -21.86
C ASP A 200 -8.50 3.35 -21.66
N LEU A 201 -8.92 2.46 -20.76
CA LEU A 201 -10.33 2.35 -20.38
C LEU A 201 -10.82 3.53 -19.52
N ALA A 202 -9.97 4.05 -18.63
CA ALA A 202 -10.30 5.23 -17.83
C ALA A 202 -10.54 6.47 -18.70
N ASP A 203 -9.79 6.64 -19.78
CA ASP A 203 -10.01 7.72 -20.76
C ASP A 203 -11.32 7.52 -21.56
N GLN A 204 -11.65 6.27 -21.91
CA GLN A 204 -12.86 5.93 -22.66
C GLN A 204 -14.13 6.07 -21.81
N TYR A 205 -14.07 5.71 -20.53
CA TYR A 205 -15.19 5.71 -19.58
C TYR A 205 -14.93 6.72 -18.44
N PRO A 206 -14.76 8.01 -18.69
CA PRO A 206 -14.18 8.99 -17.76
C PRO A 206 -14.14 8.53 -16.30
N ALA A 207 -12.98 8.00 -15.86
CA ALA A 207 -12.76 7.47 -14.53
C ALA A 207 -11.39 7.91 -14.02
N LEU A 208 -11.25 8.08 -12.70
CA LEU A 208 -9.97 8.28 -12.03
C LEU A 208 -9.24 6.94 -11.91
N VAL A 209 -7.91 6.96 -11.95
CA VAL A 209 -7.05 5.80 -11.78
C VAL A 209 -6.22 5.97 -10.51
N MET A 210 -6.35 5.01 -9.59
CA MET A 210 -5.52 4.87 -8.39
C MET A 210 -4.68 3.61 -8.50
N VAL A 211 -3.37 3.75 -8.28
CA VAL A 211 -2.44 2.61 -8.21
C VAL A 211 -1.70 2.59 -6.86
N ASP A 212 -1.61 1.41 -6.24
CA ASP A 212 -0.70 1.16 -5.13
C ASP A 212 0.63 0.59 -5.65
N ASP A 213 1.66 1.42 -5.62
CA ASP A 213 3.01 1.09 -6.07
C ASP A 213 3.96 0.69 -4.92
N SER A 214 3.43 0.25 -3.78
CA SER A 214 4.22 -0.20 -2.63
C SER A 214 5.24 -1.29 -2.96
N HIS A 215 4.99 -2.10 -3.98
CA HIS A 215 5.87 -3.15 -4.46
C HIS A 215 6.54 -2.81 -5.81
N ALA A 216 6.58 -1.52 -6.19
CA ALA A 216 7.17 -1.07 -7.45
C ALA A 216 8.04 0.18 -7.29
N VAL A 217 7.61 1.18 -6.51
CA VAL A 217 8.35 2.43 -6.32
C VAL A 217 9.75 2.17 -5.76
N GLY A 218 10.74 2.80 -6.39
CA GLY A 218 12.15 2.69 -6.05
C GLY A 218 12.95 1.78 -7.00
N PHE A 219 12.33 0.83 -7.73
CA PHE A 219 13.08 -0.12 -8.56
C PHE A 219 12.39 -0.59 -9.84
N ILE A 220 11.07 -0.46 -9.98
CA ILE A 220 10.36 -0.75 -11.23
C ILE A 220 10.37 0.50 -12.11
N GLY A 221 10.53 0.31 -13.42
CA GLY A 221 10.73 1.38 -14.39
C GLY A 221 12.20 1.77 -14.57
N LYS A 222 12.50 2.54 -15.61
CA LYS A 222 13.86 2.93 -15.98
C LYS A 222 14.56 3.77 -14.90
N HIS A 223 13.78 4.60 -14.20
CA HIS A 223 14.27 5.49 -13.16
C HIS A 223 13.75 5.10 -11.77
N GLY A 224 13.08 3.94 -11.65
CA GLY A 224 12.50 3.46 -10.40
C GLY A 224 11.23 4.20 -9.97
N ARG A 225 10.52 4.85 -10.88
CA ARG A 225 9.30 5.63 -10.57
C ARG A 225 8.04 4.78 -10.44
N GLY A 226 8.18 3.47 -10.61
CA GLY A 226 7.08 2.53 -10.42
C GLY A 226 6.39 2.11 -11.70
N THR A 227 5.16 1.61 -11.55
CA THR A 227 4.43 0.96 -12.65
C THR A 227 3.89 1.94 -13.69
N ALA A 228 3.65 3.19 -13.35
CA ALA A 228 3.28 4.22 -14.31
C ALA A 228 4.40 4.44 -15.35
N GLU A 229 5.66 4.58 -14.87
CA GLU A 229 6.83 4.66 -15.76
C GLU A 229 7.02 3.37 -16.55
N TYR A 230 6.92 2.21 -15.91
CA TYR A 230 7.09 0.90 -16.56
C TYR A 230 6.11 0.69 -17.74
N ASN A 231 4.87 1.12 -17.57
CA ASN A 231 3.82 1.00 -18.59
C ASN A 231 3.78 2.19 -19.57
N GLY A 232 4.62 3.24 -19.39
CA GLY A 232 4.64 4.43 -20.23
C GLY A 232 3.36 5.28 -20.14
N VAL A 233 2.79 5.35 -18.93
CA VAL A 233 1.53 6.08 -18.64
C VAL A 233 1.71 7.15 -17.56
N GLU A 234 2.94 7.66 -17.40
CA GLU A 234 3.20 8.78 -16.50
C GLU A 234 2.28 9.96 -16.85
N GLY A 235 1.70 10.59 -15.83
CA GLY A 235 0.73 11.68 -15.99
C GLY A 235 -0.71 11.24 -16.32
N ARG A 236 -0.99 9.93 -16.43
CA ARG A 236 -2.35 9.38 -16.64
C ARG A 236 -2.92 8.66 -15.41
N VAL A 237 -2.15 8.58 -14.34
CA VAL A 237 -2.56 8.03 -13.05
C VAL A 237 -2.83 9.21 -12.12
N ASP A 238 -4.05 9.26 -11.56
CA ASP A 238 -4.50 10.39 -10.74
C ASP A 238 -4.03 10.28 -9.29
N ILE A 239 -3.93 9.05 -8.76
CA ILE A 239 -3.56 8.79 -7.37
C ILE A 239 -2.56 7.65 -7.32
N ILE A 240 -1.39 7.92 -6.75
CA ILE A 240 -0.36 6.92 -6.48
C ILE A 240 -0.21 6.77 -4.97
N THR A 241 -0.43 5.59 -4.45
CA THR A 241 -0.05 5.26 -3.07
C THR A 241 1.21 4.40 -3.05
N GLY A 242 1.96 4.45 -1.97
CA GLY A 242 3.21 3.71 -1.85
C GLY A 242 3.78 3.76 -0.44
N THR A 243 4.87 3.05 -0.21
CA THR A 243 5.52 2.98 1.09
C THR A 243 7.01 3.30 1.02
N LEU A 244 7.51 3.95 2.05
CA LEU A 244 8.95 4.18 2.23
C LEU A 244 9.64 2.97 2.89
N GLY A 245 8.88 2.02 3.45
CA GLY A 245 9.35 0.92 4.28
C GLY A 245 9.82 -0.34 3.53
N LYS A 246 9.87 -0.31 2.21
CA LYS A 246 10.29 -1.46 1.38
C LYS A 246 11.56 -1.12 0.59
N ALA A 247 11.47 -0.92 -0.72
CA ALA A 247 12.62 -0.66 -1.58
C ALA A 247 13.44 0.55 -1.11
N LEU A 248 12.78 1.62 -0.64
CA LEU A 248 13.46 2.86 -0.24
C LEU A 248 14.14 2.77 1.13
N GLY A 249 14.01 1.67 1.87
CA GLY A 249 14.75 1.40 3.11
C GLY A 249 14.41 2.31 4.28
N GLY A 250 13.30 3.04 4.21
CA GLY A 250 12.83 3.93 5.27
C GLY A 250 11.91 3.23 6.28
N ALA A 251 11.31 4.01 7.14
CA ALA A 251 10.18 3.60 7.99
C ALA A 251 8.86 3.97 7.31
N SER A 252 7.92 3.10 7.46
CA SER A 252 6.58 3.25 6.89
C SER A 252 5.66 3.89 7.92
#